data_82dcafaf6f9afa26760aad603174c5d0
#
_entry.id   82dcafaf6f9afa26760aad603174c5d0
#
_cell.length_a   1.000
_cell.length_b   1.000
_cell.length_c   1.000
_cell.angle_alpha   90.00
_cell.angle_beta   90.00
_cell.angle_gamma   90.00
#
_symmetry.space_group_name_H-M   'P 1'
#
loop_
_entity.id
_entity.type
_entity.pdbx_description
1 polymer ?
#
loop_
_entity_poly.entity_id
_entity_poly.type
_entity_poly.pdbx_seq_one_letter_code
_entity_poly.pdbx_strand_id
1 'polypeptide(L)'
;MGRHIMFFNIPALGHLFPTLGVVSELVRRGHRVSYAATADRAGYVAEAGARVIPYTSTRPGDTDPAARTPARAEHIGRSLLNFLAEAEHTLPQLEPALLADPPDLVLFDRMAFAGHVYAHTHGIPAVQLWPMIVSAGPWSLGEAVPVDLTHPTLAEYTLRLERFLAGRGLSTLPADEFLAPRVARHLAFLPRAFQYSGAAFGDDFGFVGPCTTPRAGDPDWSPPRDGAPVALVSLGTLNNHWPDFYRLVFEAFADTPWHVVLAVGRRLDPASLGSPPPNVEVMPVVPQLSVLAHARVFVSHGGLGGVMEGVQAGVPHVAVARTLEQDLNAARIVDTAIGASLNLDGLTPGRLRDAVTRVDTDPRIAAGVAAMRAEVLAAGGAARAADLVESCLREPAGARALAPQG
;
A
#
# COMPACT_ATOMS: atom_id res chain seq x y z
N MET A 1 21.16 -2.91 -23.48
CA MET A 1 21.44 -4.04 -22.58
C MET A 1 20.58 -3.88 -21.32
N GLY A 2 20.02 -4.98 -20.82
CA GLY A 2 19.25 -4.97 -19.58
C GLY A 2 20.08 -4.52 -18.39
N ARG A 3 19.52 -3.71 -17.50
CA ARG A 3 20.12 -3.22 -16.28
C ARG A 3 19.72 -4.10 -15.10
N HIS A 4 20.50 -4.11 -14.02
CA HIS A 4 20.15 -4.75 -12.76
C HIS A 4 19.43 -3.76 -11.84
N ILE A 5 18.20 -4.07 -11.50
CA ILE A 5 17.32 -3.23 -10.66
C ILE A 5 17.00 -4.02 -9.39
N MET A 6 17.19 -3.40 -8.23
CA MET A 6 16.92 -4.00 -6.93
C MET A 6 15.74 -3.35 -6.25
N PHE A 7 14.78 -4.18 -5.80
CA PHE A 7 13.63 -3.73 -5.02
C PHE A 7 13.80 -4.09 -3.53
N PHE A 8 13.65 -3.08 -2.68
CA PHE A 8 13.52 -3.23 -1.24
C PHE A 8 12.10 -2.87 -0.82
N ASN A 9 11.44 -3.79 -0.14
CA ASN A 9 10.09 -3.57 0.35
C ASN A 9 9.93 -4.14 1.76
N ILE A 10 8.89 -3.71 2.46
CA ILE A 10 8.46 -4.37 3.69
C ILE A 10 7.59 -5.59 3.36
N PRO A 11 7.50 -6.63 4.22
CA PRO A 11 6.78 -7.87 3.92
C PRO A 11 5.25 -7.74 4.05
N ALA A 12 4.69 -6.55 3.85
CA ALA A 12 3.26 -6.27 3.86
C ALA A 12 2.67 -6.40 2.45
N LEU A 13 1.62 -7.19 2.26
CA LEU A 13 1.00 -7.41 0.94
C LEU A 13 0.48 -6.13 0.30
N GLY A 14 -0.04 -5.18 1.10
CA GLY A 14 -0.49 -3.87 0.60
C GLY A 14 0.63 -3.02 -0.01
N HIS A 15 1.89 -3.27 0.39
CA HIS A 15 3.08 -2.63 -0.16
C HIS A 15 3.70 -3.45 -1.30
N LEU A 16 3.61 -4.78 -1.23
CA LEU A 16 4.15 -5.68 -2.23
C LEU A 16 3.37 -5.64 -3.55
N PHE A 17 2.05 -5.84 -3.50
CA PHE A 17 1.21 -5.98 -4.69
C PHE A 17 1.32 -4.82 -5.69
N PRO A 18 1.32 -3.53 -5.28
CA PRO A 18 1.49 -2.43 -6.22
C PRO A 18 2.81 -2.48 -7.00
N THR A 19 3.85 -3.11 -6.45
CA THR A 19 5.17 -3.17 -7.09
C THR A 19 5.32 -4.31 -8.09
N LEU A 20 4.52 -5.39 -7.96
CA LEU A 20 4.67 -6.59 -8.80
C LEU A 20 4.39 -6.30 -10.27
N GLY A 21 3.42 -5.44 -10.58
CA GLY A 21 3.18 -5.02 -11.95
C GLY A 21 4.37 -4.28 -12.58
N VAL A 22 5.04 -3.44 -11.79
CA VAL A 22 6.26 -2.76 -12.23
C VAL A 22 7.39 -3.74 -12.45
N VAL A 23 7.55 -4.70 -11.54
CA VAL A 23 8.53 -5.79 -11.66
C VAL A 23 8.33 -6.57 -12.96
N SER A 24 7.09 -7.06 -13.19
CA SER A 24 6.78 -7.83 -14.40
C SER A 24 7.04 -7.04 -15.69
N GLU A 25 6.71 -5.74 -15.69
CA GLU A 25 6.93 -4.89 -16.86
C GLU A 25 8.43 -4.64 -17.09
N LEU A 26 9.22 -4.39 -16.06
CA LEU A 26 10.68 -4.23 -16.18
C LEU A 26 11.36 -5.52 -16.67
N VAL A 27 10.94 -6.68 -16.17
CA VAL A 27 11.42 -8.00 -16.64
C VAL A 27 11.04 -8.20 -18.11
N ARG A 28 9.80 -7.89 -18.50
CA ARG A 28 9.34 -7.97 -19.91
C ARG A 28 10.17 -7.09 -20.85
N ARG A 29 10.67 -5.95 -20.35
CA ARG A 29 11.56 -5.04 -21.09
C ARG A 29 13.02 -5.51 -21.11
N GLY A 30 13.33 -6.66 -20.52
CA GLY A 30 14.66 -7.27 -20.53
C GLY A 30 15.59 -6.78 -19.43
N HIS A 31 15.08 -6.11 -18.39
CA HIS A 31 15.86 -5.82 -17.20
C HIS A 31 15.98 -7.05 -16.30
N ARG A 32 17.09 -7.15 -15.59
CA ARG A 32 17.27 -8.10 -14.51
C ARG A 32 16.78 -7.47 -13.21
N VAL A 33 15.75 -8.06 -12.62
CA VAL A 33 15.16 -7.55 -11.38
C VAL A 33 15.48 -8.50 -10.24
N SER A 34 16.03 -7.97 -9.15
CA SER A 34 16.18 -8.64 -7.86
C SER A 34 15.23 -8.00 -6.85
N TYR A 35 14.68 -8.79 -5.92
CA TYR A 35 13.71 -8.33 -4.96
C TYR A 35 13.95 -8.97 -3.60
N ALA A 36 14.11 -8.16 -2.54
CA ALA A 36 14.22 -8.63 -1.17
C ALA A 36 12.85 -9.12 -0.67
N ALA A 37 12.73 -10.39 -0.32
CA ALA A 37 11.46 -10.94 0.14
C ALA A 37 11.64 -12.01 1.22
N THR A 38 10.67 -12.09 2.13
CA THR A 38 10.52 -13.17 3.09
C THR A 38 10.00 -14.44 2.41
N ALA A 39 10.20 -15.59 3.03
CA ALA A 39 9.83 -16.90 2.43
C ALA A 39 8.34 -16.98 2.04
N ASP A 40 7.45 -16.39 2.85
CA ASP A 40 6.00 -16.36 2.61
C ASP A 40 5.56 -15.37 1.52
N ARG A 41 6.46 -14.50 1.05
CA ARG A 41 6.24 -13.54 -0.06
C ARG A 41 6.99 -13.92 -1.34
N ALA A 42 7.94 -14.83 -1.23
CA ALA A 42 8.83 -15.22 -2.32
C ALA A 42 8.10 -15.72 -3.59
N GLY A 43 6.98 -16.44 -3.42
CA GLY A 43 6.17 -16.94 -4.53
C GLY A 43 5.64 -15.82 -5.43
N TYR A 44 5.04 -14.78 -4.84
CA TYR A 44 4.52 -13.63 -5.60
C TYR A 44 5.61 -12.89 -6.39
N VAL A 45 6.80 -12.76 -5.77
CA VAL A 45 7.95 -12.09 -6.39
C VAL A 45 8.51 -12.89 -7.55
N ALA A 46 8.65 -14.21 -7.36
CA ALA A 46 9.16 -15.11 -8.40
C ALA A 46 8.23 -15.17 -9.61
N GLU A 47 6.92 -15.19 -9.41
CA GLU A 47 5.93 -15.16 -10.49
C GLU A 47 5.93 -13.85 -11.29
N ALA A 48 6.25 -12.72 -10.65
CA ALA A 48 6.49 -11.46 -11.35
C ALA A 48 7.79 -11.47 -12.17
N GLY A 49 8.59 -12.54 -12.10
CA GLY A 49 9.81 -12.75 -12.86
C GLY A 49 11.08 -12.19 -12.19
N ALA A 50 11.03 -11.75 -10.95
CA ALA A 50 12.20 -11.26 -10.24
C ALA A 50 12.97 -12.41 -9.55
N ARG A 51 14.30 -12.22 -9.44
CA ARG A 51 15.13 -13.03 -8.56
C ARG A 51 14.88 -12.65 -7.11
N VAL A 52 14.45 -13.61 -6.31
CA VAL A 52 14.28 -13.41 -4.87
C VAL A 52 15.63 -13.37 -4.17
N ILE A 53 15.87 -12.33 -3.37
CA ILE A 53 16.95 -12.29 -2.38
C ILE A 53 16.29 -12.50 -1.01
N PRO A 54 16.45 -13.69 -0.40
CA PRO A 54 15.72 -14.04 0.79
C PRO A 54 16.27 -13.34 2.03
N TYR A 55 15.36 -12.96 2.93
CA TYR A 55 15.71 -12.49 4.26
C TYR A 55 14.66 -12.90 5.31
N THR A 56 15.02 -12.83 6.57
CA THR A 56 14.09 -12.97 7.70
C THR A 56 13.72 -11.60 8.25
N SER A 57 12.44 -11.38 8.53
CA SER A 57 11.92 -10.12 9.05
C SER A 57 11.78 -10.17 10.57
N THR A 58 12.01 -9.03 11.22
CA THR A 58 11.68 -8.83 12.65
C THR A 58 10.21 -8.50 12.85
N ARG A 59 9.52 -8.15 11.77
CA ARG A 59 8.11 -7.78 11.86
C ARG A 59 7.31 -9.05 12.08
N PRO A 60 6.53 -9.13 13.17
CA PRO A 60 5.61 -10.25 13.33
C PRO A 60 4.67 -10.23 12.11
N GLY A 61 4.53 -11.38 11.46
CA GLY A 61 3.54 -11.54 10.41
C GLY A 61 2.20 -11.10 10.97
N ASP A 62 1.54 -10.12 10.30
CA ASP A 62 0.22 -9.63 10.64
C ASP A 62 0.01 -9.39 12.15
N THR A 63 0.49 -8.26 12.65
CA THR A 63 0.33 -7.87 14.06
C THR A 63 -1.12 -7.61 14.43
N ASP A 64 -1.49 -7.96 15.66
CA ASP A 64 -2.77 -7.66 16.26
C ASP A 64 -3.00 -6.13 16.33
N PRO A 65 -4.04 -5.60 15.68
CA PRO A 65 -4.35 -4.19 15.70
C PRO A 65 -5.19 -3.78 16.92
N ALA A 66 -5.36 -4.63 17.90
CA ALA A 66 -6.27 -4.42 19.03
C ALA A 66 -5.90 -3.20 19.91
N ALA A 67 -4.74 -2.61 19.74
CA ALA A 67 -4.36 -1.39 20.41
C ALA A 67 -4.88 -0.16 19.64
N ARG A 68 -6.06 0.31 19.98
CA ARG A 68 -6.38 1.75 19.84
C ARG A 68 -5.28 2.50 20.58
N THR A 69 -4.38 3.11 19.85
CA THR A 69 -3.17 3.69 20.43
C THR A 69 -3.52 4.96 21.18
N PRO A 70 -3.14 5.11 22.44
CA PRO A 70 -3.55 6.22 23.27
C PRO A 70 -3.03 7.58 22.80
N ALA A 71 -1.90 7.64 22.14
CA ALA A 71 -1.33 8.88 21.60
C ALA A 71 -0.79 8.67 20.18
N ARG A 72 -1.15 9.58 19.25
CA ARG A 72 -0.68 9.53 17.84
C ARG A 72 0.84 9.56 17.75
N ALA A 73 1.50 10.42 18.53
CA ALA A 73 2.95 10.52 18.56
C ALA A 73 3.63 9.22 18.98
N GLU A 74 3.10 8.54 20.00
CA GLU A 74 3.58 7.23 20.42
C GLU A 74 3.46 6.18 19.32
N HIS A 75 2.31 6.12 18.65
CA HIS A 75 2.09 5.18 17.54
C HIS A 75 3.07 5.41 16.39
N ILE A 76 3.24 6.68 15.98
CA ILE A 76 4.18 7.04 14.91
C ILE A 76 5.60 6.69 15.32
N GLY A 77 6.04 7.10 16.51
CA GLY A 77 7.38 6.83 17.01
C GLY A 77 7.67 5.32 17.10
N ARG A 78 6.75 4.52 17.63
CA ARG A 78 6.87 3.05 17.67
C ARG A 78 6.93 2.43 16.27
N SER A 79 6.13 2.93 15.32
CA SER A 79 6.17 2.47 13.93
C SER A 79 7.52 2.75 13.28
N LEU A 80 8.05 3.95 13.46
CA LEU A 80 9.38 4.32 12.95
C LEU A 80 10.50 3.50 13.58
N LEU A 81 10.45 3.26 14.89
CA LEU A 81 11.39 2.38 15.60
C LEU A 81 11.33 0.94 15.06
N ASN A 82 10.15 0.43 14.77
CA ASN A 82 9.99 -0.91 14.19
C ASN A 82 10.56 -1.00 12.77
N PHE A 83 10.38 0.02 11.93
CA PHE A 83 10.98 0.05 10.58
C PHE A 83 12.51 0.19 10.65
N LEU A 84 13.02 0.94 11.62
CA LEU A 84 14.47 1.05 11.85
C LEU A 84 15.05 -0.29 12.33
N ALA A 85 14.41 -0.96 13.29
CA ALA A 85 14.82 -2.29 13.76
C ALA A 85 14.79 -3.32 12.62
N GLU A 86 13.79 -3.25 11.74
CA GLU A 86 13.72 -4.08 10.54
C GLU A 86 14.94 -3.83 9.63
N ALA A 87 15.31 -2.57 9.38
CA ALA A 87 16.45 -2.24 8.55
C ALA A 87 17.77 -2.69 9.14
N GLU A 88 17.98 -2.51 10.45
CA GLU A 88 19.16 -2.99 11.16
C GLU A 88 19.33 -4.51 11.08
N HIS A 89 18.20 -5.23 11.08
CA HIS A 89 18.17 -6.69 11.00
C HIS A 89 18.33 -7.22 9.58
N THR A 90 17.69 -6.57 8.59
CA THR A 90 17.60 -7.10 7.22
C THR A 90 18.81 -6.72 6.36
N LEU A 91 19.35 -5.53 6.54
CA LEU A 91 20.45 -5.04 5.70
C LEU A 91 21.69 -5.95 5.73
N PRO A 92 22.19 -6.43 6.90
CA PRO A 92 23.32 -7.37 6.95
C PRO A 92 23.05 -8.72 6.25
N GLN A 93 21.80 -9.14 6.16
CA GLN A 93 21.43 -10.38 5.48
C GLN A 93 21.46 -10.23 3.94
N LEU A 94 21.13 -9.04 3.44
CA LEU A 94 21.01 -8.73 2.02
C LEU A 94 22.37 -8.31 1.40
N GLU A 95 23.21 -7.61 2.16
CA GLU A 95 24.48 -7.05 1.69
C GLU A 95 25.41 -8.06 0.99
N PRO A 96 25.62 -9.28 1.49
CA PRO A 96 26.54 -10.22 0.81
C PRO A 96 26.13 -10.52 -0.64
N ALA A 97 24.84 -10.69 -0.89
CA ALA A 97 24.32 -10.96 -2.23
C ALA A 97 24.40 -9.73 -3.15
N LEU A 98 24.16 -8.54 -2.57
CA LEU A 98 24.15 -7.27 -3.30
C LEU A 98 25.56 -6.76 -3.60
N LEU A 99 26.53 -7.05 -2.73
CA LEU A 99 27.95 -6.73 -2.99
C LEU A 99 28.56 -7.66 -4.04
N ALA A 100 28.12 -8.92 -4.09
CA ALA A 100 28.55 -9.88 -5.12
C ALA A 100 27.96 -9.54 -6.52
N ASP A 101 26.80 -8.91 -6.57
CA ASP A 101 26.09 -8.55 -7.79
C ASP A 101 25.37 -7.19 -7.61
N PRO A 102 26.12 -6.07 -7.69
CA PRO A 102 25.59 -4.74 -7.41
C PRO A 102 24.50 -4.32 -8.40
N PRO A 103 23.40 -3.69 -7.93
CA PRO A 103 22.38 -3.15 -8.82
C PRO A 103 22.82 -1.81 -9.43
N ASP A 104 22.31 -1.51 -10.62
CA ASP A 104 22.44 -0.22 -11.29
C ASP A 104 21.49 0.83 -10.72
N LEU A 105 20.37 0.38 -10.12
CA LEU A 105 19.32 1.23 -9.55
C LEU A 105 18.64 0.50 -8.38
N VAL A 106 18.34 1.24 -7.33
CA VAL A 106 17.56 0.75 -6.18
C VAL A 106 16.17 1.38 -6.20
N LEU A 107 15.13 0.55 -6.10
CA LEU A 107 13.78 0.98 -5.80
C LEU A 107 13.46 0.56 -4.36
N PHE A 108 13.03 1.49 -3.53
CA PHE A 108 12.73 1.17 -2.14
C PHE A 108 11.40 1.77 -1.68
N ASP A 109 10.62 0.95 -0.99
CA ASP A 109 9.44 1.42 -0.28
C ASP A 109 9.84 2.42 0.81
N ARG A 110 9.04 3.46 1.01
CA ARG A 110 9.28 4.49 2.02
C ARG A 110 9.57 3.91 3.41
N MET A 111 8.96 2.76 3.74
CA MET A 111 9.13 2.08 5.01
C MET A 111 10.29 1.07 5.00
N ALA A 112 10.86 0.75 3.84
CA ALA A 112 11.99 -0.15 3.71
C ALA A 112 13.33 0.60 3.85
N PHE A 113 13.62 1.06 5.07
CA PHE A 113 14.81 1.89 5.37
C PHE A 113 16.12 1.25 4.94
N ALA A 114 16.19 -0.10 4.93
CA ALA A 114 17.36 -0.84 4.42
C ALA A 114 17.72 -0.45 2.97
N GLY A 115 16.73 -0.28 2.09
CA GLY A 115 16.96 0.10 0.70
C GLY A 115 17.51 1.51 0.55
N HIS A 116 16.97 2.45 1.33
CA HIS A 116 17.48 3.82 1.36
C HIS A 116 18.94 3.87 1.83
N VAL A 117 19.23 3.23 2.97
CA VAL A 117 20.60 3.20 3.53
C VAL A 117 21.57 2.50 2.57
N TYR A 118 21.17 1.37 1.97
CA TYR A 118 22.00 0.67 1.00
C TYR A 118 22.35 1.55 -0.21
N ALA A 119 21.35 2.18 -0.82
CA ALA A 119 21.55 3.05 -1.98
C ALA A 119 22.49 4.22 -1.65
N HIS A 120 22.27 4.87 -0.50
CA HIS A 120 23.08 5.99 -0.07
C HIS A 120 24.53 5.59 0.25
N THR A 121 24.73 4.50 1.01
CA THR A 121 26.06 4.00 1.38
C THR A 121 26.93 3.66 0.15
N HIS A 122 26.28 3.15 -0.91
CA HIS A 122 26.99 2.70 -2.12
C HIS A 122 26.91 3.70 -3.29
N GLY A 123 26.32 4.88 -3.11
CA GLY A 123 26.18 5.90 -4.15
C GLY A 123 25.35 5.43 -5.35
N ILE A 124 24.40 4.52 -5.15
CA ILE A 124 23.56 3.98 -6.21
C ILE A 124 22.33 4.87 -6.39
N PRO A 125 21.98 5.27 -7.63
CA PRO A 125 20.75 6.00 -7.89
C PRO A 125 19.54 5.28 -7.30
N ALA A 126 18.57 6.05 -6.76
CA ALA A 126 17.43 5.45 -6.09
C ALA A 126 16.09 6.08 -6.50
N VAL A 127 15.04 5.27 -6.45
CA VAL A 127 13.65 5.66 -6.62
C VAL A 127 12.87 5.26 -5.37
N GLN A 128 12.16 6.21 -4.76
CA GLN A 128 11.31 5.94 -3.61
C GLN A 128 9.90 5.56 -4.05
N LEU A 129 9.37 4.48 -3.50
CA LEU A 129 8.04 3.95 -3.80
C LEU A 129 7.03 4.38 -2.73
N TRP A 130 5.86 4.80 -3.16
CA TRP A 130 4.77 5.27 -2.31
C TRP A 130 3.49 4.44 -2.57
N PRO A 131 3.32 3.29 -1.90
CA PRO A 131 2.07 2.52 -1.92
C PRO A 131 0.99 3.11 -0.99
N MET A 132 1.15 4.37 -0.63
CA MET A 132 0.29 5.19 0.21
C MET A 132 0.23 6.61 -0.34
N ILE A 133 -0.61 7.47 0.24
CA ILE A 133 -0.59 8.92 -0.03
C ILE A 133 0.82 9.46 0.21
N VAL A 134 1.33 10.24 -0.74
CA VAL A 134 2.67 10.83 -0.65
C VAL A 134 2.70 11.85 0.48
N SER A 135 3.63 11.66 1.41
CA SER A 135 3.89 12.56 2.52
C SER A 135 5.30 13.15 2.39
N ALA A 136 5.47 14.01 1.39
CA ALA A 136 6.71 14.70 1.08
C ALA A 136 6.40 15.91 0.17
N GLY A 137 7.30 16.89 0.12
CA GLY A 137 7.14 18.08 -0.73
C GLY A 137 5.93 18.94 -0.33
N PRO A 138 4.99 19.22 -1.24
CA PRO A 138 3.90 20.18 -1.00
C PRO A 138 2.84 19.75 0.00
N TRP A 139 2.87 18.50 0.46
CA TRP A 139 1.97 17.96 1.47
C TRP A 139 2.68 16.95 2.36
N SER A 140 2.52 17.10 3.66
CA SER A 140 3.04 16.16 4.64
C SER A 140 1.99 15.72 5.65
N LEU A 141 2.09 14.48 6.08
CA LEU A 141 1.25 13.93 7.13
C LEU A 141 1.42 14.71 8.45
N GLY A 142 2.64 15.15 8.76
CA GLY A 142 2.95 15.89 9.98
C GLY A 142 2.29 17.27 10.03
N GLU A 143 2.08 17.92 8.87
CA GLU A 143 1.34 19.19 8.78
C GLU A 143 -0.18 18.97 8.83
N ALA A 144 -0.66 17.93 8.14
CA ALA A 144 -2.08 17.60 8.10
C ALA A 144 -2.61 17.07 9.44
N VAL A 145 -1.75 16.43 10.20
CA VAL A 145 -2.09 15.79 11.49
C VAL A 145 -1.06 16.22 12.53
N PRO A 146 -1.39 17.18 13.40
CA PRO A 146 -0.48 17.64 14.45
C PRO A 146 0.02 16.46 15.30
N VAL A 147 1.35 16.35 15.39
CA VAL A 147 2.06 15.32 16.17
C VAL A 147 2.95 16.05 17.16
N ASP A 148 2.91 15.61 18.41
CA ASP A 148 3.88 16.08 19.40
C ASP A 148 5.26 15.50 19.09
N LEU A 149 6.09 16.30 18.43
CA LEU A 149 7.46 15.93 18.06
C LEU A 149 8.40 15.78 19.26
N THR A 150 7.99 16.24 20.45
CA THR A 150 8.77 16.09 21.69
C THR A 150 8.49 14.75 22.40
N HIS A 151 7.58 13.94 21.88
CA HIS A 151 7.25 12.64 22.48
C HIS A 151 8.49 11.75 22.59
N PRO A 152 8.70 11.08 23.74
CA PRO A 152 9.92 10.28 24.01
C PRO A 152 10.22 9.21 22.94
N THR A 153 9.22 8.58 22.35
CA THR A 153 9.43 7.57 21.29
C THR A 153 9.99 8.16 19.99
N LEU A 154 9.67 9.41 19.68
CA LEU A 154 10.23 10.11 18.52
C LEU A 154 11.70 10.53 18.79
N ALA A 155 11.98 10.99 19.99
CA ALA A 155 13.37 11.28 20.42
C ALA A 155 14.23 10.01 20.40
N GLU A 156 13.70 8.87 20.90
CA GLU A 156 14.35 7.57 20.83
C GLU A 156 14.64 7.15 19.39
N TYR A 157 13.65 7.29 18.49
CA TYR A 157 13.82 7.00 17.06
C TYR A 157 14.95 7.84 16.47
N THR A 158 14.95 9.15 16.68
CA THR A 158 15.99 10.06 16.13
C THR A 158 17.38 9.63 16.58
N LEU A 159 17.59 9.42 17.89
CA LEU A 159 18.88 9.00 18.43
C LEU A 159 19.34 7.64 17.91
N ARG A 160 18.42 6.70 17.73
CA ARG A 160 18.75 5.37 17.20
C ARG A 160 19.06 5.42 15.70
N LEU A 161 18.30 6.22 14.94
CA LEU A 161 18.57 6.45 13.52
C LEU A 161 19.94 7.08 13.30
N GLU A 162 20.28 8.14 14.04
CA GLU A 162 21.60 8.78 13.95
C GLU A 162 22.75 7.81 14.21
N ARG A 163 22.63 6.95 15.24
CA ARG A 163 23.63 5.90 15.51
C ARG A 163 23.74 4.89 14.38
N PHE A 164 22.61 4.46 13.83
CA PHE A 164 22.57 3.52 12.71
C PHE A 164 23.23 4.13 11.46
N LEU A 165 22.89 5.36 11.14
CA LEU A 165 23.49 6.09 10.00
C LEU A 165 25.00 6.33 10.20
N ALA A 166 25.42 6.74 11.38
CA ALA A 166 26.84 6.92 11.71
C ALA A 166 27.63 5.62 11.56
N GLY A 167 27.09 4.49 12.00
CA GLY A 167 27.68 3.16 11.82
C GLY A 167 27.82 2.73 10.35
N ARG A 168 27.15 3.42 9.43
CA ARG A 168 27.20 3.22 7.98
C ARG A 168 27.98 4.30 7.22
N GLY A 169 28.65 5.21 7.93
CA GLY A 169 29.36 6.31 7.32
C GLY A 169 28.47 7.44 6.80
N LEU A 170 27.21 7.50 7.24
CA LEU A 170 26.19 8.45 6.79
C LEU A 170 25.84 9.49 7.87
N SER A 171 26.79 9.86 8.70
CA SER A 171 26.59 10.80 9.82
C SER A 171 26.17 12.21 9.39
N THR A 172 26.32 12.56 8.12
CA THR A 172 25.93 13.85 7.55
C THR A 172 24.50 13.86 7.02
N LEU A 173 23.80 12.71 6.99
CA LEU A 173 22.40 12.63 6.55
C LEU A 173 21.46 12.99 7.72
N PRO A 174 20.77 14.15 7.66
CA PRO A 174 19.85 14.56 8.72
C PRO A 174 18.65 13.61 8.86
N ALA A 175 18.18 13.42 10.09
CA ALA A 175 17.06 12.51 10.37
C ALA A 175 15.74 12.95 9.71
N ASP A 176 15.52 14.24 9.53
CA ASP A 176 14.36 14.82 8.85
C ASP A 176 14.39 14.57 7.33
N GLU A 177 15.58 14.64 6.71
CA GLU A 177 15.75 14.30 5.29
C GLU A 177 15.64 12.78 5.04
N PHE A 178 15.87 11.96 6.06
CA PHE A 178 15.84 10.49 5.90
C PHE A 178 14.47 9.94 5.49
N LEU A 179 13.38 10.52 5.99
CA LEU A 179 12.03 10.07 5.66
C LEU A 179 11.49 10.60 4.33
N ALA A 180 12.06 11.70 3.83
CA ALA A 180 11.72 12.33 2.55
C ALA A 180 12.98 12.64 1.75
N PRO A 181 13.77 11.61 1.37
CA PRO A 181 15.08 11.80 0.78
C PRO A 181 14.99 12.43 -0.60
N ARG A 182 16.04 13.14 -0.98
CA ARG A 182 16.27 13.56 -2.37
C ARG A 182 16.71 12.35 -3.17
N VAL A 183 15.80 11.79 -3.95
CA VAL A 183 16.03 10.63 -4.82
C VAL A 183 15.88 11.02 -6.29
N ALA A 184 16.33 10.15 -7.19
CA ALA A 184 16.18 10.38 -8.62
C ALA A 184 14.71 10.58 -9.01
N ARG A 185 13.78 9.85 -8.34
CA ARG A 185 12.35 9.96 -8.56
C ARG A 185 11.55 9.36 -7.40
N HIS A 186 10.32 9.87 -7.23
CA HIS A 186 9.28 9.26 -6.40
C HIS A 186 8.22 8.61 -7.29
N LEU A 187 7.83 7.36 -7.01
CA LEU A 187 6.74 6.68 -7.70
C LEU A 187 5.57 6.44 -6.75
N ALA A 188 4.42 7.02 -7.06
CA ALA A 188 3.19 6.92 -6.27
C ALA A 188 2.15 6.07 -7.01
N PHE A 189 1.65 5.03 -6.35
CA PHE A 189 0.69 4.07 -6.91
C PHE A 189 -0.76 4.53 -6.84
N LEU A 190 -0.98 5.82 -7.10
CA LEU A 190 -2.27 6.49 -7.16
C LEU A 190 -2.25 7.55 -8.26
N PRO A 191 -3.40 7.99 -8.79
CA PRO A 191 -3.45 9.11 -9.71
C PRO A 191 -3.24 10.43 -8.97
N ARG A 192 -2.67 11.42 -9.64
CA ARG A 192 -2.42 12.76 -9.09
C ARG A 192 -3.68 13.40 -8.49
N ALA A 193 -4.84 13.17 -9.10
CA ALA A 193 -6.13 13.69 -8.64
C ALA A 193 -6.56 13.15 -7.25
N PHE A 194 -6.12 11.95 -6.86
CA PHE A 194 -6.40 11.40 -5.53
C PHE A 194 -5.43 11.92 -4.46
N GLN A 195 -4.23 12.37 -4.83
CA GLN A 195 -3.24 12.92 -3.91
C GLN A 195 -3.71 14.25 -3.32
N TYR A 196 -3.52 14.47 -2.01
CA TYR A 196 -3.67 15.78 -1.38
C TYR A 196 -2.69 16.77 -2.01
N SER A 197 -3.14 17.98 -2.33
CA SER A 197 -2.34 18.99 -3.02
C SER A 197 -1.66 18.48 -4.30
N GLY A 198 -2.25 17.48 -4.97
CA GLY A 198 -1.62 16.76 -6.08
C GLY A 198 -1.11 17.65 -7.20
N ALA A 199 -1.80 18.75 -7.50
CA ALA A 199 -1.40 19.72 -8.54
C ALA A 199 -0.09 20.47 -8.20
N ALA A 200 0.29 20.54 -6.92
CA ALA A 200 1.49 21.26 -6.47
C ALA A 200 2.78 20.42 -6.53
N PHE A 201 2.67 19.10 -6.76
CA PHE A 201 3.84 18.21 -6.88
C PHE A 201 4.55 18.41 -8.21
N GLY A 202 5.88 18.45 -8.18
CA GLY A 202 6.74 18.58 -9.36
C GLY A 202 6.84 17.30 -10.19
N ASP A 203 7.70 17.38 -11.23
CA ASP A 203 7.92 16.28 -12.17
C ASP A 203 8.77 15.14 -11.62
N ASP A 204 9.42 15.35 -10.49
CA ASP A 204 10.14 14.32 -9.71
C ASP A 204 9.19 13.31 -9.08
N PHE A 205 7.89 13.61 -8.99
CA PHE A 205 6.85 12.71 -8.53
C PHE A 205 6.05 12.11 -9.69
N GLY A 206 6.23 10.81 -9.93
CA GLY A 206 5.46 10.03 -10.89
C GLY A 206 4.21 9.44 -10.24
N PHE A 207 3.04 10.00 -10.50
CA PHE A 207 1.74 9.45 -10.10
C PHE A 207 1.27 8.46 -11.19
N VAL A 208 1.51 7.17 -10.98
CA VAL A 208 1.32 6.16 -12.02
C VAL A 208 0.00 5.39 -11.91
N GLY A 209 -0.78 5.63 -10.84
CA GLY A 209 -1.98 4.83 -10.58
C GLY A 209 -1.64 3.41 -10.09
N PRO A 210 -2.65 2.56 -9.91
CA PRO A 210 -2.44 1.17 -9.50
C PRO A 210 -1.72 0.38 -10.59
N CYS A 211 -0.75 -0.46 -10.18
CA CYS A 211 -0.05 -1.38 -11.07
C CYS A 211 -0.51 -2.81 -10.78
N THR A 212 -1.79 -3.05 -11.01
CA THR A 212 -2.44 -4.32 -10.70
C THR A 212 -1.98 -5.45 -11.61
N THR A 213 -1.80 -6.63 -11.03
CA THR A 213 -1.58 -7.89 -11.75
C THR A 213 -2.49 -8.97 -11.18
N PRO A 214 -2.89 -9.98 -11.96
CA PRO A 214 -3.51 -11.17 -11.41
C PRO A 214 -2.63 -11.75 -10.29
N ARG A 215 -3.26 -12.20 -9.21
CA ARG A 215 -2.56 -12.76 -8.06
C ARG A 215 -2.57 -14.28 -8.14
N ALA A 216 -1.41 -14.87 -8.10
CA ALA A 216 -1.30 -16.31 -8.06
C ALA A 216 -1.93 -16.89 -6.81
N GLY A 217 -2.57 -18.04 -6.99
CA GLY A 217 -3.26 -18.74 -5.92
C GLY A 217 -4.56 -18.07 -5.47
N ASP A 218 -5.05 -17.04 -6.18
CA ASP A 218 -6.40 -16.58 -5.99
C ASP A 218 -7.38 -17.70 -6.37
N PRO A 219 -8.42 -17.96 -5.55
CA PRO A 219 -9.43 -18.99 -5.87
C PRO A 219 -10.27 -18.57 -7.09
N ASP A 220 -10.78 -19.55 -7.81
CA ASP A 220 -11.78 -19.29 -8.85
C ASP A 220 -13.07 -18.73 -8.23
N TRP A 221 -13.61 -17.69 -8.85
CA TRP A 221 -14.89 -17.11 -8.45
C TRP A 221 -15.69 -16.69 -9.67
N SER A 222 -16.99 -16.84 -9.58
CA SER A 222 -17.93 -16.41 -10.60
C SER A 222 -19.16 -15.73 -9.98
N PRO A 223 -19.72 -14.71 -10.64
CA PRO A 223 -20.89 -14.01 -10.11
C PRO A 223 -22.10 -14.93 -10.00
N PRO A 224 -23.08 -14.61 -9.12
CA PRO A 224 -24.30 -15.39 -8.96
C PRO A 224 -25.10 -15.44 -10.25
N ARG A 225 -25.67 -16.63 -10.56
CA ARG A 225 -26.40 -16.88 -11.83
C ARG A 225 -27.73 -16.15 -11.94
N ASP A 226 -28.33 -15.77 -10.82
CA ASP A 226 -29.58 -15.03 -10.73
C ASP A 226 -29.45 -13.53 -11.00
N GLY A 227 -28.24 -13.05 -11.21
CA GLY A 227 -27.96 -11.64 -11.48
C GLY A 227 -28.08 -10.74 -10.26
N ALA A 228 -28.02 -11.28 -9.05
CA ALA A 228 -28.03 -10.51 -7.83
C ALA A 228 -26.88 -9.48 -7.80
N PRO A 229 -27.11 -8.23 -7.33
CA PRO A 229 -26.05 -7.25 -7.21
C PRO A 229 -24.97 -7.71 -6.21
N VAL A 230 -23.70 -7.61 -6.59
CA VAL A 230 -22.58 -8.09 -5.78
C VAL A 230 -22.01 -6.95 -4.93
N ALA A 231 -21.87 -7.19 -3.64
CA ALA A 231 -21.09 -6.36 -2.74
C ALA A 231 -19.84 -7.12 -2.27
N LEU A 232 -18.67 -6.56 -2.49
CA LEU A 232 -17.44 -7.07 -1.90
C LEU A 232 -17.24 -6.43 -0.53
N VAL A 233 -16.93 -7.24 0.48
CA VAL A 233 -16.54 -6.79 1.82
C VAL A 233 -15.18 -7.35 2.17
N SER A 234 -14.16 -6.47 2.35
CA SER A 234 -12.81 -6.90 2.67
C SER A 234 -12.09 -5.86 3.53
N LEU A 235 -11.64 -6.26 4.70
CA LEU A 235 -10.85 -5.40 5.59
C LEU A 235 -9.33 -5.49 5.33
N GLY A 236 -8.94 -6.01 4.17
CA GLY A 236 -7.54 -6.14 3.76
C GLY A 236 -6.84 -7.35 4.38
N THR A 237 -5.50 -7.31 4.38
CA THR A 237 -4.67 -8.49 4.67
C THR A 237 -4.04 -8.49 6.07
N LEU A 238 -3.94 -7.34 6.73
CA LEU A 238 -3.22 -7.22 8.01
C LEU A 238 -4.17 -7.16 9.21
N ASN A 239 -5.07 -6.21 9.23
CA ASN A 239 -5.87 -5.84 10.39
C ASN A 239 -7.33 -6.29 10.24
N ASN A 240 -7.54 -7.53 9.84
CA ASN A 240 -8.84 -8.06 9.45
C ASN A 240 -9.48 -9.01 10.49
N HIS A 241 -8.89 -9.20 11.66
CA HIS A 241 -9.49 -10.03 12.71
C HIS A 241 -10.58 -9.25 13.46
N TRP A 242 -11.81 -9.29 12.92
CA TRP A 242 -12.94 -8.49 13.41
C TRP A 242 -14.27 -9.23 13.39
N PRO A 243 -14.44 -10.24 14.26
CA PRO A 243 -15.63 -11.08 14.28
C PRO A 243 -16.95 -10.30 14.38
N ASP A 244 -16.97 -9.25 15.22
CA ASP A 244 -18.20 -8.46 15.45
C ASP A 244 -18.61 -7.64 14.22
N PHE A 245 -17.65 -7.10 13.47
CA PHE A 245 -17.94 -6.44 12.19
C PHE A 245 -18.49 -7.44 11.16
N TYR A 246 -17.95 -8.65 11.11
CA TYR A 246 -18.42 -9.65 10.16
C TYR A 246 -19.83 -10.15 10.50
N ARG A 247 -20.17 -10.30 11.81
CA ARG A 247 -21.54 -10.58 12.23
C ARG A 247 -22.50 -9.42 11.90
N LEU A 248 -22.03 -8.16 12.09
CA LEU A 248 -22.78 -6.98 11.68
C LEU A 248 -23.06 -6.99 10.16
N VAL A 249 -22.10 -7.45 9.32
CA VAL A 249 -22.32 -7.63 7.89
C VAL A 249 -23.41 -8.68 7.63
N PHE A 250 -23.43 -9.81 8.36
CA PHE A 250 -24.50 -10.81 8.24
C PHE A 250 -25.88 -10.19 8.51
N GLU A 251 -26.01 -9.45 9.61
CA GLU A 251 -27.27 -8.77 9.98
C GLU A 251 -27.65 -7.67 8.98
N ALA A 252 -26.68 -6.94 8.43
CA ALA A 252 -26.92 -5.87 7.49
C ALA A 252 -27.50 -6.38 6.17
N PHE A 253 -27.07 -7.57 5.73
CA PHE A 253 -27.42 -8.10 4.41
C PHE A 253 -28.38 -9.28 4.42
N ALA A 254 -28.74 -9.80 5.59
CA ALA A 254 -29.82 -10.79 5.68
C ALA A 254 -31.09 -10.23 5.00
N ASP A 255 -31.76 -11.11 4.24
CA ASP A 255 -33.02 -10.80 3.54
C ASP A 255 -32.96 -9.59 2.58
N THR A 256 -31.76 -9.29 2.06
CA THR A 256 -31.56 -8.26 1.02
C THR A 256 -31.30 -8.91 -0.34
N PRO A 257 -31.48 -8.17 -1.46
CA PRO A 257 -31.18 -8.70 -2.79
C PRO A 257 -29.67 -8.80 -3.09
N TRP A 258 -28.82 -8.34 -2.20
CA TRP A 258 -27.38 -8.34 -2.40
C TRP A 258 -26.77 -9.75 -2.25
N HIS A 259 -25.89 -10.12 -3.16
CA HIS A 259 -24.95 -11.21 -2.94
C HIS A 259 -23.65 -10.61 -2.36
N VAL A 260 -23.30 -11.00 -1.16
CA VAL A 260 -22.13 -10.46 -0.45
C VAL A 260 -20.99 -11.45 -0.49
N VAL A 261 -19.84 -11.03 -1.03
CA VAL A 261 -18.58 -11.78 -0.95
C VAL A 261 -17.74 -11.19 0.18
N LEU A 262 -17.58 -11.95 1.25
CA LEU A 262 -16.96 -11.49 2.51
C LEU A 262 -15.59 -12.15 2.73
N ALA A 263 -14.51 -11.35 2.67
CA ALA A 263 -13.16 -11.79 2.99
C ALA A 263 -12.90 -11.62 4.50
N VAL A 264 -12.70 -12.71 5.24
CA VAL A 264 -12.49 -12.68 6.70
C VAL A 264 -11.03 -12.84 7.11
N GLY A 265 -10.13 -13.11 6.14
CA GLY A 265 -8.71 -13.36 6.41
C GLY A 265 -8.41 -14.80 6.81
N ARG A 266 -7.14 -15.19 6.72
CA ARG A 266 -6.69 -16.57 7.01
C ARG A 266 -6.63 -16.91 8.49
N ARG A 267 -6.69 -15.91 9.38
CA ARG A 267 -6.55 -16.09 10.84
C ARG A 267 -7.88 -16.30 11.55
N LEU A 268 -8.98 -15.96 10.91
CA LEU A 268 -10.31 -16.18 11.46
C LEU A 268 -10.87 -17.49 10.88
N ASP A 269 -11.31 -18.36 11.75
CA ASP A 269 -12.15 -19.52 11.35
C ASP A 269 -13.55 -19.01 10.99
N PRO A 270 -14.00 -19.13 9.74
CA PRO A 270 -15.33 -18.72 9.34
C PRO A 270 -16.46 -19.32 10.19
N ALA A 271 -16.27 -20.57 10.67
CA ALA A 271 -17.26 -21.24 11.53
C ALA A 271 -17.48 -20.53 12.89
N SER A 272 -16.49 -19.76 13.36
CA SER A 272 -16.60 -18.97 14.60
C SER A 272 -17.56 -17.78 14.49
N LEU A 273 -17.96 -17.40 13.29
CA LEU A 273 -18.90 -16.31 13.03
C LEU A 273 -20.38 -16.73 13.19
N GLY A 274 -20.66 -18.04 13.23
CA GLY A 274 -22.00 -18.61 13.11
C GLY A 274 -22.39 -18.89 11.66
N SER A 275 -23.64 -19.21 11.43
CA SER A 275 -24.14 -19.49 10.08
C SER A 275 -24.39 -18.19 9.31
N PRO A 276 -23.71 -17.98 8.17
CA PRO A 276 -23.99 -16.80 7.34
C PRO A 276 -25.40 -16.91 6.71
N PRO A 277 -26.03 -15.76 6.39
CA PRO A 277 -27.23 -15.74 5.56
C PRO A 277 -26.97 -16.40 4.19
N PRO A 278 -28.00 -16.96 3.52
CA PRO A 278 -27.81 -17.67 2.24
C PRO A 278 -27.19 -16.85 1.11
N ASN A 279 -27.32 -15.54 1.19
CA ASN A 279 -26.79 -14.57 0.22
C ASN A 279 -25.43 -14.01 0.60
N VAL A 280 -24.77 -14.53 1.66
CA VAL A 280 -23.43 -14.12 2.10
C VAL A 280 -22.44 -15.27 1.95
N GLU A 281 -21.51 -15.12 1.02
CA GLU A 281 -20.42 -16.05 0.76
C GLU A 281 -19.19 -15.63 1.59
N VAL A 282 -18.78 -16.47 2.55
CA VAL A 282 -17.66 -16.19 3.45
C VAL A 282 -16.42 -16.94 3.00
N MET A 283 -15.34 -16.22 2.74
CA MET A 283 -14.07 -16.76 2.27
C MET A 283 -12.90 -16.26 3.13
N PRO A 284 -11.92 -17.11 3.44
CA PRO A 284 -10.67 -16.63 4.08
C PRO A 284 -9.91 -15.65 3.18
N VAL A 285 -9.86 -15.91 1.87
CA VAL A 285 -9.26 -15.07 0.84
C VAL A 285 -10.17 -15.02 -0.35
N VAL A 286 -10.41 -13.84 -0.88
CA VAL A 286 -11.20 -13.63 -2.09
C VAL A 286 -10.30 -13.26 -3.27
N PRO A 287 -10.63 -13.67 -4.49
CA PRO A 287 -9.97 -13.19 -5.70
C PRO A 287 -10.45 -11.76 -5.98
N GLN A 288 -9.89 -10.79 -5.23
CA GLN A 288 -10.42 -9.43 -5.14
C GLN A 288 -10.65 -8.77 -6.50
N LEU A 289 -9.69 -8.90 -7.44
CA LEU A 289 -9.82 -8.31 -8.77
C LEU A 289 -10.96 -8.95 -9.58
N SER A 290 -11.14 -10.28 -9.48
CA SER A 290 -12.21 -10.99 -10.16
C SER A 290 -13.58 -10.60 -9.60
N VAL A 291 -13.71 -10.49 -8.27
CA VAL A 291 -14.94 -10.05 -7.63
C VAL A 291 -15.25 -8.60 -7.97
N LEU A 292 -14.26 -7.69 -7.92
CA LEU A 292 -14.43 -6.28 -8.26
C LEU A 292 -14.91 -6.06 -9.70
N ALA A 293 -14.54 -6.94 -10.64
CA ALA A 293 -15.02 -6.87 -12.02
C ALA A 293 -16.56 -7.02 -12.15
N HIS A 294 -17.21 -7.55 -11.10
CA HIS A 294 -18.64 -7.78 -11.05
C HIS A 294 -19.35 -7.06 -9.88
N ALA A 295 -18.57 -6.46 -8.97
CA ALA A 295 -19.11 -5.79 -7.81
C ALA A 295 -19.75 -4.44 -8.17
N ARG A 296 -20.84 -4.11 -7.48
CA ARG A 296 -21.48 -2.78 -7.54
C ARG A 296 -21.02 -1.88 -6.40
N VAL A 297 -20.58 -2.45 -5.28
CA VAL A 297 -20.09 -1.71 -4.10
C VAL A 297 -18.93 -2.47 -3.47
N PHE A 298 -17.93 -1.73 -2.99
CA PHE A 298 -16.83 -2.26 -2.22
C PHE A 298 -16.80 -1.66 -0.81
N VAL A 299 -17.09 -2.47 0.20
CA VAL A 299 -16.93 -2.11 1.61
C VAL A 299 -15.54 -2.52 2.06
N SER A 300 -14.71 -1.56 2.45
CA SER A 300 -13.32 -1.85 2.81
C SER A 300 -12.84 -1.00 3.99
N HIS A 301 -11.67 -1.33 4.54
CA HIS A 301 -11.00 -0.53 5.56
C HIS A 301 -10.37 0.78 5.01
N GLY A 302 -10.47 1.04 3.71
CA GLY A 302 -9.89 2.23 3.10
C GLY A 302 -8.38 2.15 2.85
N GLY A 303 -7.77 0.96 2.80
CA GLY A 303 -6.36 0.81 2.39
C GLY A 303 -6.17 1.23 0.93
N LEU A 304 -5.12 2.03 0.63
CA LEU A 304 -4.94 2.67 -0.67
C LEU A 304 -4.99 1.68 -1.85
N GLY A 305 -4.32 0.53 -1.75
CA GLY A 305 -4.32 -0.48 -2.80
C GLY A 305 -5.73 -0.94 -3.16
N GLY A 306 -6.56 -1.28 -2.16
CA GLY A 306 -7.95 -1.68 -2.37
C GLY A 306 -8.81 -0.55 -2.95
N VAL A 307 -8.62 0.68 -2.46
CA VAL A 307 -9.31 1.86 -3.02
C VAL A 307 -9.01 2.03 -4.49
N MET A 308 -7.75 1.96 -4.87
CA MET A 308 -7.32 2.11 -6.28
C MET A 308 -7.80 0.96 -7.17
N GLU A 309 -7.80 -0.29 -6.66
CA GLU A 309 -8.34 -1.45 -7.38
C GLU A 309 -9.85 -1.29 -7.63
N GLY A 310 -10.61 -0.86 -6.61
CA GLY A 310 -12.05 -0.59 -6.77
C GLY A 310 -12.33 0.54 -7.75
N VAL A 311 -11.60 1.65 -7.68
CA VAL A 311 -11.72 2.76 -8.65
C VAL A 311 -11.38 2.30 -10.06
N GLN A 312 -10.32 1.52 -10.23
CA GLN A 312 -9.94 0.97 -11.54
C GLN A 312 -11.05 0.09 -12.13
N ALA A 313 -11.73 -0.70 -11.29
CA ALA A 313 -12.88 -1.50 -11.67
C ALA A 313 -14.16 -0.66 -11.90
N GLY A 314 -14.19 0.60 -11.47
CA GLY A 314 -15.37 1.47 -11.55
C GLY A 314 -16.36 1.23 -10.41
N VAL A 315 -15.91 0.74 -9.27
CA VAL A 315 -16.73 0.35 -8.12
C VAL A 315 -16.66 1.41 -7.03
N PRO A 316 -17.80 1.99 -6.58
CA PRO A 316 -17.85 2.93 -5.47
C PRO A 316 -17.52 2.26 -4.13
N HIS A 317 -17.01 3.08 -3.19
CA HIS A 317 -16.51 2.61 -1.91
C HIS A 317 -17.41 2.98 -0.72
N VAL A 318 -17.46 2.07 0.26
CA VAL A 318 -17.83 2.39 1.65
C VAL A 318 -16.60 2.11 2.53
N ALA A 319 -15.94 3.15 3.01
CA ALA A 319 -14.76 3.01 3.86
C ALA A 319 -15.16 2.87 5.34
N VAL A 320 -14.56 1.90 6.05
CA VAL A 320 -14.66 1.67 7.49
C VAL A 320 -13.25 1.69 8.10
N ALA A 321 -12.71 2.90 8.23
CA ALA A 321 -11.33 3.13 8.61
C ALA A 321 -11.04 2.85 10.10
N ARG A 322 -9.81 2.44 10.41
CA ARG A 322 -9.32 2.14 11.77
C ARG A 322 -7.98 2.77 12.11
N THR A 323 -7.22 3.17 11.12
CA THR A 323 -5.89 3.76 11.29
C THR A 323 -5.86 5.15 10.68
N LEU A 324 -4.89 5.95 11.08
CA LEU A 324 -4.72 7.30 10.57
C LEU A 324 -4.59 7.34 9.03
N GLU A 325 -3.84 6.42 8.44
CA GLU A 325 -3.73 6.32 6.98
C GLU A 325 -5.07 6.01 6.32
N GLN A 326 -5.83 5.09 6.91
CA GLN A 326 -7.15 4.72 6.41
C GLN A 326 -8.16 5.88 6.57
N ASP A 327 -8.08 6.65 7.65
CA ASP A 327 -8.89 7.87 7.84
C ASP A 327 -8.62 8.90 6.75
N LEU A 328 -7.35 9.11 6.39
CA LEU A 328 -6.97 10.01 5.30
C LEU A 328 -7.51 9.53 3.95
N ASN A 329 -7.38 8.23 3.66
CA ASN A 329 -7.92 7.65 2.44
C ASN A 329 -9.44 7.74 2.42
N ALA A 330 -10.12 7.50 3.56
CA ALA A 330 -11.57 7.60 3.69
C ALA A 330 -12.06 9.05 3.47
N ALA A 331 -11.33 10.04 3.99
CA ALA A 331 -11.61 11.45 3.70
C ALA A 331 -11.49 11.74 2.19
N ARG A 332 -10.43 11.24 1.53
CA ARG A 332 -10.28 11.41 0.07
C ARG A 332 -11.37 10.70 -0.74
N ILE A 333 -11.84 9.53 -0.29
CA ILE A 333 -12.99 8.84 -0.89
C ILE A 333 -14.23 9.76 -0.91
N VAL A 334 -14.48 10.45 0.20
CA VAL A 334 -15.62 11.40 0.33
C VAL A 334 -15.38 12.66 -0.50
N ASP A 335 -14.20 13.30 -0.36
CA ASP A 335 -13.85 14.56 -1.04
C ASP A 335 -13.89 14.43 -2.56
N THR A 336 -13.49 13.29 -3.09
CA THR A 336 -13.48 13.00 -4.53
C THR A 336 -14.78 12.38 -5.04
N ALA A 337 -15.79 12.28 -4.16
CA ALA A 337 -17.10 11.71 -4.45
C ALA A 337 -17.05 10.28 -5.05
N ILE A 338 -16.07 9.46 -4.66
CA ILE A 338 -15.99 8.06 -5.10
C ILE A 338 -16.62 7.08 -4.10
N GLY A 339 -17.26 7.60 -3.03
CA GLY A 339 -17.92 6.76 -2.04
C GLY A 339 -18.31 7.49 -0.78
N ALA A 340 -18.41 6.73 0.30
CA ALA A 340 -18.76 7.18 1.63
C ALA A 340 -17.80 6.64 2.69
N SER A 341 -17.77 7.27 3.85
CA SER A 341 -17.03 6.80 5.02
C SER A 341 -18.01 6.58 6.19
N LEU A 342 -17.80 5.51 6.92
CA LEU A 342 -18.53 5.17 8.13
C LEU A 342 -17.59 5.14 9.33
N ASN A 343 -18.01 5.77 10.42
CA ASN A 343 -17.34 5.58 11.70
C ASN A 343 -17.78 4.23 12.30
N LEU A 344 -16.81 3.46 12.76
CA LEU A 344 -17.05 2.18 13.42
C LEU A 344 -17.71 2.34 14.78
N ASP A 345 -17.43 3.43 15.49
CA ASP A 345 -18.08 3.73 16.76
C ASP A 345 -19.58 3.98 16.52
N GLY A 346 -20.40 3.07 17.06
CA GLY A 346 -21.84 3.09 16.86
C GLY A 346 -22.31 2.69 15.46
N LEU A 347 -21.49 1.95 14.71
CA LEU A 347 -21.93 1.34 13.45
C LEU A 347 -23.03 0.30 13.73
N THR A 348 -24.11 0.40 12.99
CA THR A 348 -25.25 -0.55 13.04
C THR A 348 -25.47 -1.20 11.68
N PRO A 349 -26.12 -2.38 11.64
CA PRO A 349 -26.47 -3.05 10.37
C PRO A 349 -27.25 -2.13 9.43
N GLY A 350 -28.20 -1.34 9.95
CA GLY A 350 -28.96 -0.36 9.17
C GLY A 350 -28.08 0.71 8.54
N ARG A 351 -27.17 1.31 9.31
CA ARG A 351 -26.23 2.33 8.79
C ARG A 351 -25.31 1.80 7.70
N LEU A 352 -24.84 0.55 7.82
CA LEU A 352 -24.03 -0.08 6.78
C LEU A 352 -24.84 -0.28 5.50
N ARG A 353 -26.06 -0.84 5.61
CA ARG A 353 -26.96 -1.05 4.49
C ARG A 353 -27.34 0.24 3.77
N ASP A 354 -27.68 1.29 4.55
CA ASP A 354 -28.02 2.60 4.01
C ASP A 354 -26.85 3.24 3.25
N ALA A 355 -25.62 3.09 3.77
CA ALA A 355 -24.43 3.57 3.10
C ALA A 355 -24.17 2.83 1.78
N VAL A 356 -24.30 1.50 1.77
CA VAL A 356 -24.18 0.68 0.56
C VAL A 356 -25.24 1.08 -0.47
N THR A 357 -26.49 1.21 -0.07
CA THR A 357 -27.58 1.65 -0.95
C THR A 357 -27.30 3.04 -1.52
N ARG A 358 -26.85 3.97 -0.67
CA ARG A 358 -26.53 5.33 -1.09
C ARG A 358 -25.40 5.38 -2.13
N VAL A 359 -24.29 4.68 -1.89
CA VAL A 359 -23.17 4.73 -2.85
C VAL A 359 -23.49 4.05 -4.17
N ASP A 360 -24.36 3.06 -4.16
CA ASP A 360 -24.84 2.37 -5.36
C ASP A 360 -25.80 3.21 -6.20
N THR A 361 -26.54 4.13 -5.58
CA THR A 361 -27.64 4.87 -6.25
C THR A 361 -27.40 6.37 -6.42
N ASP A 362 -26.41 6.96 -5.73
CA ASP A 362 -26.13 8.41 -5.83
C ASP A 362 -25.43 8.73 -7.16
N PRO A 363 -26.06 9.52 -8.08
CA PRO A 363 -25.45 9.84 -9.38
C PRO A 363 -24.17 10.68 -9.26
N ARG A 364 -23.99 11.41 -8.14
CA ARG A 364 -22.74 12.18 -7.91
C ARG A 364 -21.58 11.23 -7.62
N ILE A 365 -21.83 10.15 -6.87
CA ILE A 365 -20.82 9.13 -6.61
C ILE A 365 -20.51 8.38 -7.90
N ALA A 366 -21.51 8.00 -8.68
CA ALA A 366 -21.29 7.37 -9.99
C ALA A 366 -20.42 8.24 -10.91
N ALA A 367 -20.70 9.55 -10.97
CA ALA A 367 -19.90 10.50 -11.74
C ALA A 367 -18.47 10.66 -11.20
N GLY A 368 -18.30 10.73 -9.87
CA GLY A 368 -17.00 10.81 -9.22
C GLY A 368 -16.14 9.57 -9.48
N VAL A 369 -16.73 8.38 -9.38
CA VAL A 369 -16.06 7.11 -9.70
C VAL A 369 -15.63 7.07 -11.17
N ALA A 370 -16.50 7.47 -12.10
CA ALA A 370 -16.19 7.51 -13.53
C ALA A 370 -15.02 8.49 -13.81
N ALA A 371 -15.05 9.68 -13.21
CA ALA A 371 -13.99 10.68 -13.36
C ALA A 371 -12.66 10.17 -12.77
N MET A 372 -12.66 9.65 -11.57
CA MET A 372 -11.44 9.13 -10.92
C MET A 372 -10.89 7.89 -11.64
N ARG A 373 -11.77 7.03 -12.18
CA ARG A 373 -11.36 5.91 -13.04
C ARG A 373 -10.64 6.37 -14.29
N ALA A 374 -11.11 7.44 -14.92
CA ALA A 374 -10.42 8.04 -16.07
C ALA A 374 -9.01 8.53 -15.70
N GLU A 375 -8.85 9.19 -14.54
CA GLU A 375 -7.55 9.61 -14.00
C GLU A 375 -6.61 8.41 -13.73
N VAL A 376 -7.15 7.33 -13.13
CA VAL A 376 -6.42 6.08 -12.90
C VAL A 376 -5.90 5.47 -14.20
N LEU A 377 -6.76 5.38 -15.21
CA LEU A 377 -6.38 4.82 -16.52
C LEU A 377 -5.37 5.71 -17.26
N ALA A 378 -5.53 7.04 -17.18
CA ALA A 378 -4.62 8.00 -17.80
C ALA A 378 -3.23 8.04 -17.13
N ALA A 379 -3.14 7.66 -15.86
CA ALA A 379 -1.87 7.60 -15.12
C ALA A 379 -0.86 6.57 -15.68
N GLY A 380 -1.31 5.56 -16.45
CA GLY A 380 -0.49 4.68 -17.26
C GLY A 380 0.07 3.45 -16.57
N GLY A 381 -0.17 3.27 -15.26
CA GLY A 381 0.12 2.05 -14.52
C GLY A 381 1.58 1.58 -14.60
N ALA A 382 1.76 0.26 -14.67
CA ALA A 382 3.07 -0.39 -14.69
C ALA A 382 3.95 0.04 -15.87
N ALA A 383 3.38 0.26 -17.05
CA ALA A 383 4.11 0.72 -18.23
C ALA A 383 4.73 2.11 -17.98
N ARG A 384 3.93 3.05 -17.46
CA ARG A 384 4.42 4.40 -17.13
C ARG A 384 5.45 4.35 -15.99
N ALA A 385 5.24 3.51 -14.96
CA ALA A 385 6.22 3.31 -13.90
C ALA A 385 7.57 2.83 -14.45
N ALA A 386 7.56 1.85 -15.35
CA ALA A 386 8.77 1.36 -16.00
C ALA A 386 9.47 2.44 -16.84
N ASP A 387 8.73 3.27 -17.60
CA ASP A 387 9.31 4.40 -18.36
C ASP A 387 10.06 5.37 -17.42
N LEU A 388 9.47 5.68 -16.27
CA LEU A 388 10.06 6.57 -15.28
C LEU A 388 11.31 5.94 -14.62
N VAL A 389 11.29 4.65 -14.32
CA VAL A 389 12.44 3.90 -13.81
C VAL A 389 13.57 3.88 -14.83
N GLU A 390 13.27 3.58 -16.09
CA GLU A 390 14.27 3.59 -17.17
C GLU A 390 14.88 4.97 -17.40
N SER A 391 14.12 6.07 -17.19
CA SER A 391 14.66 7.41 -17.29
C SER A 391 15.77 7.66 -16.27
N CYS A 392 15.62 7.11 -15.05
CA CYS A 392 16.65 7.22 -14.00
C CYS A 392 17.92 6.43 -14.34
N LEU A 393 17.83 5.36 -15.13
CA LEU A 393 18.98 4.58 -15.60
C LEU A 393 19.77 5.26 -16.73
N ARG A 394 19.19 6.21 -17.42
CA ARG A 394 19.81 6.96 -18.54
C ARG A 394 20.54 8.22 -18.11
N GLU A 395 20.16 8.78 -16.97
CA GLU A 395 20.84 9.96 -16.42
C GLU A 395 22.22 9.56 -15.88
N PRO A 396 23.31 10.30 -16.20
CA PRO A 396 24.63 9.99 -15.68
C PRO A 396 24.63 10.10 -14.15
N ALA A 397 25.31 9.17 -13.48
CA ALA A 397 25.37 9.04 -12.02
C ALA A 397 25.84 10.31 -11.27
N GLY A 398 26.36 11.32 -11.96
CA GLY A 398 26.82 12.59 -11.37
C GLY A 398 25.75 13.70 -11.28
N ALA A 399 24.59 13.55 -11.95
CA ALA A 399 23.61 14.64 -12.00
C ALA A 399 22.61 14.64 -10.82
N ARG A 400 22.44 13.50 -10.13
CA ARG A 400 21.54 13.34 -8.97
C ARG A 400 22.03 12.30 -7.94
N ALA A 401 23.34 12.07 -7.86
CA ALA A 401 23.88 11.43 -6.68
C ALA A 401 23.47 12.29 -5.47
N LEU A 402 23.02 11.65 -4.40
CA LEU A 402 22.80 12.24 -3.10
C LEU A 402 24.10 12.98 -2.69
N ALA A 403 24.28 14.21 -3.19
CA ALA A 403 25.51 14.95 -2.96
C ALA A 403 25.54 15.40 -1.50
N PRO A 404 26.62 15.13 -0.77
CA PRO A 404 26.86 15.82 0.49
C PRO A 404 26.93 17.32 0.18
N GLN A 405 26.07 18.10 0.82
CA GLN A 405 26.24 19.53 0.83
C GLN A 405 27.53 19.84 1.67
N GLY A 406 28.53 20.46 1.03
CA GLY A 406 29.71 20.97 1.69
C GLY A 406 29.36 22.12 2.63
#